data_6049d2399b8cc1652aac7d67f026f36a
#
_entry.id   6049d2399b8cc1652aac7d67f026f36a
#
_cell.length_a   1.000
_cell.length_b   1.000
_cell.length_c   1.000
_cell.angle_alpha   90.00
_cell.angle_beta   90.00
_cell.angle_gamma   90.00
#
_symmetry.space_group_name_H-M   'P 1'
#
loop_
_entity.id
_entity.type
_entity.pdbx_description
1 polymer ?
#
loop_
_entity_poly.entity_id
_entity_poly.type
_entity_poly.pdbx_seq_one_letter_code
_entity_poly.pdbx_strand_id
1 'polypeptide(L)'
;AHILGKPFCYVRPKPKDHGMGNQVEGYLPDNANVVVIEDLISTGMSSLGAVDALNKAGAHVLGMVAIFSYNFPQSRRSFEYANVELHTLSDYDTLVDVALATKYIEEKDVEMLREWRYSPETWGK
;
A
#
# COMPACT_ATOMS: atom_id res chain seq x y z
N ALA A 1 -13.77 4.81 8.13
CA ALA A 1 -14.16 6.14 8.58
C ALA A 1 -15.53 6.13 9.25
N HIS A 2 -16.60 5.65 8.57
CA HIS A 2 -17.98 5.68 9.10
C HIS A 2 -18.12 5.05 10.49
N ILE A 3 -17.67 3.80 10.67
CA ILE A 3 -17.74 3.08 11.96
C ILE A 3 -16.97 3.80 13.07
N LEU A 4 -15.86 4.45 12.72
CA LEU A 4 -15.00 5.17 13.65
C LEU A 4 -15.47 6.63 13.89
N GLY A 5 -16.51 7.10 13.21
CA GLY A 5 -16.96 8.50 13.27
C GLY A 5 -15.90 9.50 12.81
N LYS A 6 -15.01 9.10 11.90
CA LYS A 6 -13.91 9.95 11.42
C LYS A 6 -14.20 10.51 10.04
N PRO A 7 -13.70 11.73 9.72
CA PRO A 7 -13.72 12.27 8.37
C PRO A 7 -13.10 11.31 7.36
N PHE A 8 -13.53 11.45 6.11
CA PHE A 8 -13.04 10.63 5.00
C PHE A 8 -12.76 11.49 3.77
N CYS A 9 -11.62 11.25 3.16
CA CYS A 9 -11.29 11.70 1.82
C CYS A 9 -10.67 10.55 1.04
N TYR A 10 -10.62 10.66 -0.27
CA TYR A 10 -9.87 9.73 -1.11
C TYR A 10 -8.97 10.47 -2.09
N VAL A 11 -7.87 9.83 -2.49
CA VAL A 11 -6.89 10.39 -3.41
C VAL A 11 -7.07 9.75 -4.77
N ARG A 12 -7.26 10.56 -5.79
CA ARG A 12 -7.37 10.10 -7.18
C ARG A 12 -5.98 9.76 -7.74
N PRO A 13 -5.90 8.77 -8.65
CA PRO A 13 -4.63 8.44 -9.32
C PRO A 13 -4.06 9.62 -10.14
N LYS A 14 -4.95 10.47 -10.68
CA LYS A 14 -4.58 11.68 -11.44
C LYS A 14 -5.43 12.87 -11.02
N PRO A 15 -4.89 14.10 -11.08
CA PRO A 15 -5.68 15.32 -10.89
C PRO A 15 -6.82 15.40 -11.91
N LYS A 16 -7.88 16.18 -11.59
CA LYS A 16 -8.94 16.49 -12.56
C LYS A 16 -8.40 17.32 -13.71
N ASP A 17 -8.76 16.97 -14.94
CA ASP A 17 -8.37 17.71 -16.15
C ASP A 17 -9.00 19.11 -16.23
N HIS A 18 -10.09 19.36 -15.47
CA HIS A 18 -10.82 20.62 -15.44
C HIS A 18 -10.99 21.10 -14.00
N GLY A 19 -10.44 22.26 -13.65
CA GLY A 19 -10.53 22.90 -12.34
C GLY A 19 -9.18 23.05 -11.65
N MET A 20 -9.18 23.34 -10.35
CA MET A 20 -7.96 23.63 -9.55
C MET A 20 -7.05 22.40 -9.31
N GLY A 21 -7.14 21.34 -10.15
CA GLY A 21 -6.20 20.23 -10.10
C GLY A 21 -6.21 19.38 -8.82
N ASN A 22 -7.28 19.46 -8.02
CA ASN A 22 -7.36 18.73 -6.77
C ASN A 22 -7.37 17.22 -7.01
N GLN A 23 -6.37 16.58 -6.45
CA GLN A 23 -6.23 15.11 -6.46
C GLN A 23 -6.94 14.48 -5.25
N VAL A 24 -7.15 15.24 -4.18
CA VAL A 24 -7.85 14.82 -2.96
C VAL A 24 -9.31 15.23 -3.03
N GLU A 25 -10.22 14.29 -2.85
CA GLU A 25 -11.67 14.51 -2.83
C GLU A 25 -12.28 14.03 -1.52
N GLY A 26 -13.36 14.70 -1.07
CA GLY A 26 -14.01 14.46 0.19
C GLY A 26 -13.68 15.53 1.21
N TYR A 27 -13.78 15.19 2.49
CA TYR A 27 -13.54 16.17 3.58
C TYR A 27 -12.15 15.92 4.21
N LEU A 28 -11.25 16.85 3.96
CA LEU A 28 -9.92 16.90 4.56
C LEU A 28 -9.77 18.23 5.32
N PRO A 29 -9.82 18.22 6.66
CA PRO A 29 -9.57 19.44 7.45
C PRO A 29 -8.14 19.95 7.25
N ASP A 30 -7.94 21.26 7.41
CA ASP A 30 -6.61 21.86 7.38
C ASP A 30 -5.71 21.25 8.47
N ASN A 31 -4.46 20.95 8.11
CA ASN A 31 -3.47 20.33 9.01
C ASN A 31 -3.96 19.01 9.67
N ALA A 32 -4.85 18.27 9.00
CA ALA A 32 -5.38 17.03 9.54
C ALA A 32 -4.27 15.97 9.67
N ASN A 33 -4.29 15.25 10.79
CA ASN A 33 -3.55 13.99 10.91
C ASN A 33 -4.35 12.88 10.23
N VAL A 34 -3.75 12.20 9.25
CA VAL A 34 -4.41 11.19 8.44
C VAL A 34 -3.67 9.86 8.47
N VAL A 35 -4.43 8.78 8.38
CA VAL A 35 -3.91 7.42 8.11
C VAL A 35 -4.42 7.01 6.73
N VAL A 36 -3.51 6.59 5.87
CA VAL A 36 -3.86 6.08 4.54
C VAL A 36 -4.31 4.63 4.67
N ILE A 37 -5.41 4.29 4.02
CA ILE A 37 -5.96 2.93 3.98
C ILE A 37 -5.87 2.43 2.54
N GLU A 38 -5.26 1.26 2.38
CA GLU A 38 -5.06 0.58 1.10
C GLU A 38 -5.56 -0.86 1.15
N ASP A 39 -5.85 -1.44 0.00
CA ASP A 39 -6.15 -2.87 -0.13
C ASP A 39 -4.86 -3.69 -0.30
N LEU A 40 -3.99 -3.27 -1.20
CA LEU A 40 -2.84 -4.06 -1.65
C LEU A 40 -1.59 -3.20 -1.86
N ILE A 41 -0.48 -3.61 -1.25
CA ILE A 41 0.84 -3.04 -1.52
C ILE A 41 1.64 -4.00 -2.44
N SER A 42 1.83 -3.57 -3.68
CA SER A 42 2.76 -4.19 -4.63
C SER A 42 4.13 -3.48 -4.58
N THR A 43 4.44 -2.60 -5.52
CA THR A 43 5.66 -1.79 -5.49
C THR A 43 5.59 -0.61 -4.52
N GLY A 44 4.39 -0.22 -4.08
CA GLY A 44 4.15 0.93 -3.22
C GLY A 44 4.07 2.28 -3.94
N MET A 45 4.30 2.31 -5.25
CA MET A 45 4.38 3.58 -6.00
C MET A 45 3.07 4.38 -5.98
N SER A 46 1.92 3.74 -6.22
CA SER A 46 0.61 4.43 -6.18
C SER A 46 0.28 4.91 -4.78
N SER A 47 0.52 4.06 -3.79
CA SER A 47 0.22 4.35 -2.39
C SER A 47 1.07 5.50 -1.85
N LEU A 48 2.37 5.53 -2.17
CA LEU A 48 3.25 6.64 -1.81
C LEU A 48 2.92 7.92 -2.61
N GLY A 49 2.43 7.78 -3.85
CA GLY A 49 1.86 8.90 -4.61
C GLY A 49 0.65 9.53 -3.93
N ALA A 50 -0.20 8.73 -3.26
CA ALA A 50 -1.30 9.24 -2.46
C ALA A 50 -0.81 9.98 -1.21
N VAL A 51 0.23 9.49 -0.54
CA VAL A 51 0.88 10.18 0.59
C VAL A 51 1.41 11.55 0.15
N ASP A 52 2.10 11.62 -0.99
CA ASP A 52 2.63 12.88 -1.53
C ASP A 52 1.50 13.88 -1.84
N ALA A 53 0.40 13.41 -2.42
CA ALA A 53 -0.77 14.26 -2.70
C ALA A 53 -1.42 14.80 -1.41
N LEU A 54 -1.52 13.99 -0.36
CA LEU A 54 -2.05 14.40 0.94
C LEU A 54 -1.15 15.42 1.63
N ASN A 55 0.16 15.20 1.62
CA ASN A 55 1.13 16.15 2.16
C ASN A 55 1.09 17.48 1.42
N LYS A 56 0.98 17.48 0.07
CA LYS A 56 0.79 18.69 -0.75
C LYS A 56 -0.52 19.41 -0.45
N ALA A 57 -1.55 18.69 -0.03
CA ALA A 57 -2.82 19.25 0.40
C ALA A 57 -2.79 19.78 1.86
N GLY A 58 -1.64 19.73 2.53
CA GLY A 58 -1.46 20.24 3.90
C GLY A 58 -1.84 19.27 5.01
N ALA A 59 -2.06 17.98 4.70
CA ALA A 59 -2.27 16.97 5.71
C ALA A 59 -0.95 16.44 6.28
N HIS A 60 -0.99 15.87 7.47
CA HIS A 60 0.11 15.12 8.08
C HIS A 60 -0.19 13.63 8.03
N VAL A 61 0.50 12.89 7.17
CA VAL A 61 0.34 11.43 7.08
C VAL A 61 1.08 10.77 8.23
N LEU A 62 0.33 10.13 9.14
CA LEU A 62 0.89 9.42 10.29
C LEU A 62 1.43 8.04 9.92
N GLY A 63 0.90 7.43 8.87
CA GLY A 63 1.28 6.11 8.39
C GLY A 63 0.22 5.55 7.45
N MET A 64 0.42 4.30 7.07
CA MET A 64 -0.45 3.57 6.15
C MET A 64 -0.81 2.20 6.72
N VAL A 65 -2.07 1.81 6.54
CA VAL A 65 -2.56 0.46 6.84
C VAL A 65 -3.07 -0.16 5.54
N ALA A 66 -2.59 -1.36 5.22
CA ALA A 66 -3.07 -2.12 4.07
C ALA A 66 -3.59 -3.50 4.49
N ILE A 67 -4.48 -4.07 3.68
CA ILE A 67 -4.97 -5.44 3.93
C ILE A 67 -3.84 -6.43 3.65
N PHE A 68 -3.11 -6.26 2.56
CA PHE A 68 -2.10 -7.21 2.11
C PHE A 68 -0.87 -6.52 1.51
N SER A 69 0.31 -7.13 1.67
CA SER A 69 1.54 -6.73 0.97
C SER A 69 2.26 -7.93 0.37
N TYR A 70 2.75 -7.79 -0.86
CA TYR A 70 3.70 -8.74 -1.44
C TYR A 70 5.09 -8.69 -0.79
N ASN A 71 5.36 -7.67 0.02
CA ASN A 71 6.66 -7.46 0.68
C ASN A 71 7.84 -7.43 -0.31
N PHE A 72 7.64 -6.89 -1.51
CA PHE A 72 8.73 -6.73 -2.46
C PHE A 72 9.87 -5.91 -1.86
N PRO A 73 11.14 -6.28 -2.10
CA PRO A 73 12.28 -5.50 -1.59
C PRO A 73 12.26 -4.04 -2.03
N GLN A 74 11.71 -3.77 -3.22
CA GLN A 74 11.52 -2.41 -3.74
C GLN A 74 10.52 -1.61 -2.88
N SER A 75 9.36 -2.20 -2.53
CA SER A 75 8.36 -1.49 -1.74
C SER A 75 8.90 -1.13 -0.36
N ARG A 76 9.58 -2.05 0.32
CA ARG A 76 10.21 -1.78 1.63
C ARG A 76 11.13 -0.56 1.57
N ARG A 77 12.07 -0.55 0.61
CA ARG A 77 12.99 0.60 0.42
C ARG A 77 12.25 1.90 0.12
N SER A 78 11.19 1.84 -0.67
CA SER A 78 10.39 3.02 -1.03
C SER A 78 9.68 3.62 0.18
N PHE A 79 9.08 2.78 1.04
CA PHE A 79 8.42 3.23 2.27
C PHE A 79 9.43 3.76 3.30
N GLU A 80 10.58 3.10 3.47
CA GLU A 80 11.69 3.58 4.31
C GLU A 80 12.19 4.95 3.83
N TYR A 81 12.45 5.09 2.54
CA TYR A 81 12.91 6.37 1.96
C TYR A 81 11.88 7.50 2.13
N ALA A 82 10.59 7.18 1.97
CA ALA A 82 9.50 8.14 2.18
C ALA A 82 9.22 8.43 3.66
N ASN A 83 9.87 7.71 4.58
CA ASN A 83 9.62 7.76 6.03
C ASN A 83 8.13 7.58 6.38
N VAL A 84 7.48 6.60 5.73
CA VAL A 84 6.08 6.24 5.95
C VAL A 84 6.02 4.87 6.61
N GLU A 85 5.45 4.80 7.81
CA GLU A 85 5.22 3.55 8.51
C GLU A 85 4.07 2.78 7.83
N LEU A 86 4.32 1.52 7.47
CA LEU A 86 3.35 0.63 6.83
C LEU A 86 3.00 -0.53 7.77
N HIS A 87 1.71 -0.68 8.06
CA HIS A 87 1.15 -1.83 8.75
C HIS A 87 0.26 -2.63 7.80
N THR A 88 0.39 -3.96 7.79
CA THR A 88 -0.44 -4.84 6.97
C THR A 88 -1.13 -5.90 7.81
N LEU A 89 -2.34 -6.30 7.43
CA LEU A 89 -3.07 -7.38 8.12
C LEU A 89 -2.52 -8.75 7.76
N SER A 90 -2.00 -8.89 6.53
CA SER A 90 -1.35 -10.11 6.04
C SER A 90 -0.31 -9.77 4.99
N ASP A 91 0.52 -10.75 4.65
CA ASP A 91 1.56 -10.60 3.65
C ASP A 91 1.80 -11.89 2.87
N TYR A 92 2.65 -11.78 1.83
CA TYR A 92 2.95 -12.89 0.93
C TYR A 92 3.64 -14.06 1.62
N ASP A 93 4.55 -13.81 2.56
CA ASP A 93 5.26 -14.87 3.28
C ASP A 93 4.29 -15.67 4.14
N THR A 94 3.45 -14.98 4.90
CA THR A 94 2.36 -15.59 5.70
C THR A 94 1.38 -16.37 4.82
N LEU A 95 1.02 -15.84 3.64
CA LEU A 95 0.15 -16.53 2.70
C LEU A 95 0.76 -17.85 2.22
N VAL A 96 2.05 -17.86 1.84
CA VAL A 96 2.75 -19.06 1.38
C VAL A 96 2.82 -20.10 2.52
N ASP A 97 3.16 -19.68 3.73
CA ASP A 97 3.27 -20.57 4.89
C ASP A 97 1.91 -21.22 5.22
N VAL A 98 0.83 -20.45 5.21
CA VAL A 98 -0.54 -21.00 5.44
C VAL A 98 -0.96 -21.91 4.29
N ALA A 99 -0.69 -21.55 3.05
CA ALA A 99 -1.02 -22.38 1.90
C ALA A 99 -0.31 -23.74 1.95
N LEU A 100 0.95 -23.78 2.38
CA LEU A 100 1.68 -25.02 2.62
C LEU A 100 1.08 -25.83 3.76
N ALA A 101 0.82 -25.21 4.92
CA ALA A 101 0.26 -25.87 6.10
C ALA A 101 -1.14 -26.48 5.83
N THR A 102 -1.92 -25.82 4.98
CA THR A 102 -3.26 -26.29 4.58
C THR A 102 -3.24 -27.20 3.35
N LYS A 103 -2.05 -27.55 2.83
CA LYS A 103 -1.84 -28.40 1.65
C LYS A 103 -2.47 -27.82 0.37
N TYR A 104 -2.60 -26.51 0.28
CA TYR A 104 -3.02 -25.82 -0.94
C TYR A 104 -1.91 -25.78 -1.98
N ILE A 105 -0.65 -25.76 -1.50
CA ILE A 105 0.59 -25.92 -2.29
C ILE A 105 1.43 -27.05 -1.68
N GLU A 106 2.44 -27.50 -2.41
CA GLU A 106 3.41 -28.51 -1.97
C GLU A 106 4.76 -27.86 -1.61
N GLU A 107 5.59 -28.56 -0.82
CA GLU A 107 6.94 -28.06 -0.45
C GLU A 107 7.80 -27.70 -1.66
N LYS A 108 7.69 -28.45 -2.75
CA LYS A 108 8.41 -28.18 -4.01
C LYS A 108 8.08 -26.82 -4.63
N ASP A 109 6.90 -26.25 -4.32
CA ASP A 109 6.44 -25.00 -4.90
C ASP A 109 6.96 -23.78 -4.12
N VAL A 110 7.33 -23.99 -2.84
CA VAL A 110 7.68 -22.89 -1.91
C VAL A 110 8.90 -22.11 -2.38
N GLU A 111 9.95 -22.80 -2.82
CA GLU A 111 11.18 -22.14 -3.28
C GLU A 111 10.90 -21.27 -4.50
N MET A 112 10.19 -21.81 -5.49
CA MET A 112 9.76 -21.09 -6.69
C MET A 112 8.92 -19.84 -6.37
N LEU A 113 7.98 -19.95 -5.43
CA LEU A 113 7.14 -18.82 -4.99
C LEU A 113 7.95 -17.73 -4.28
N ARG A 114 8.94 -18.12 -3.47
CA ARG A 114 9.85 -17.17 -2.82
C ARG A 114 10.78 -16.48 -3.82
N GLU A 115 11.32 -17.22 -4.79
CA GLU A 115 12.12 -16.64 -5.87
C GLU A 115 11.33 -15.62 -6.69
N TRP A 116 10.08 -15.94 -7.05
CA TRP A 116 9.20 -15.02 -7.73
C TRP A 116 9.09 -13.68 -6.98
N ARG A 117 8.92 -13.72 -5.67
CA ARG A 117 8.79 -12.50 -4.85
C ARG A 117 10.02 -11.59 -4.92
N TYR A 118 11.22 -12.16 -5.07
CA TYR A 118 12.45 -11.37 -5.16
C TYR A 118 12.60 -10.65 -6.50
N SER A 119 12.12 -11.23 -7.59
CA SER A 119 12.30 -10.70 -8.94
C SER A 119 11.10 -11.00 -9.84
N PRO A 120 9.89 -10.50 -9.52
CA PRO A 120 8.67 -10.83 -10.26
C PRO A 120 8.73 -10.38 -11.73
N GLU A 121 9.49 -9.30 -12.03
CA GLU A 121 9.57 -8.77 -13.39
C GLU A 121 10.41 -9.65 -14.33
N THR A 122 11.31 -10.46 -13.80
CA THR A 122 12.22 -11.33 -14.57
C THR A 122 11.84 -12.80 -14.49
N TRP A 123 10.89 -13.15 -13.64
CA TRP A 123 10.51 -14.52 -13.41
C TRP A 123 9.88 -15.17 -14.65
N GLY A 124 10.38 -16.35 -15.04
CA GLY A 124 9.89 -17.09 -16.21
C GLY A 124 10.33 -16.54 -17.58
N LYS A 125 11.32 -15.64 -17.59
CA LYS A 125 11.91 -15.11 -18.84
C LYS A 125 13.18 -15.86 -19.19
#